data_fd7ce90c81d85542c48814c02b3e400f
#
_entry.id   fd7ce90c81d85542c48814c02b3e400f
#
_cell.length_a   1.000
_cell.length_b   1.000
_cell.length_c   1.000
_cell.angle_alpha   90.00
_cell.angle_beta   90.00
_cell.angle_gamma   90.00
#
_symmetry.space_group_name_H-M   'P 1'
#
loop_
_entity.id
_entity.type
_entity.pdbx_description
1 polymer ?
#
loop_
_entity_poly.entity_id
_entity_poly.type
_entity_poly.pdbx_seq_one_letter_code
_entity_poly.pdbx_strand_id
1 'polypeptide(L)'
;MDHIGFMHGLSQQGRLVLGGPFDDEPAAPRDGGPVGIAIIEADALADAQVLADSDESVKAGLLTVSVRAWRPRMGSALPAE
;
A
#
# COMPACT_ATOMS: atom_id res chain seq x y z
N MET A 1 -5.71 5.92 15.02
CA MET A 1 -4.70 6.25 13.99
C MET A 1 -5.38 6.22 12.63
N ASP A 2 -5.22 7.23 11.83
CA ASP A 2 -5.79 7.28 10.50
C ASP A 2 -4.88 6.56 9.49
N HIS A 3 -5.35 6.46 8.24
CA HIS A 3 -4.62 5.79 7.18
C HIS A 3 -3.24 6.43 6.94
N ILE A 4 -3.17 7.75 6.94
CA ILE A 4 -1.90 8.47 6.71
C ILE A 4 -0.92 8.18 7.85
N GLY A 5 -1.38 8.20 9.08
CA GLY A 5 -0.57 7.85 10.24
C GLY A 5 -0.07 6.41 10.17
N PHE A 6 -0.92 5.48 9.73
CA PHE A 6 -0.55 4.09 9.55
C PHE A 6 0.57 3.95 8.51
N MET A 7 0.41 4.59 7.34
CA MET A 7 1.41 4.53 6.27
C MET A 7 2.73 5.18 6.69
N HIS A 8 2.66 6.30 7.44
CA HIS A 8 3.85 6.95 7.96
C HIS A 8 4.61 6.03 8.93
N GLY A 9 3.88 5.31 9.77
CA GLY A 9 4.49 4.32 10.67
C GLY A 9 5.20 3.21 9.91
N LEU A 10 4.59 2.70 8.84
CA LEU A 10 5.22 1.69 8.00
C LEU A 10 6.49 2.22 7.34
N SER A 11 6.47 3.47 6.90
CA SER A 11 7.64 4.12 6.30
C SER A 11 8.78 4.22 7.31
N GLN A 12 8.48 4.61 8.54
CA GLN A 12 9.48 4.70 9.61
C GLN A 12 10.08 3.35 9.97
N GLN A 13 9.32 2.28 9.80
CA GLN A 13 9.80 0.92 10.04
C GLN A 13 10.56 0.34 8.85
N GLY A 14 10.68 1.08 7.75
CA GLY A 14 11.32 0.60 6.55
C GLY A 14 10.50 -0.42 5.76
N ARG A 15 9.22 -0.55 6.07
CA ARG A 15 8.33 -1.53 5.43
C ARG A 15 7.61 -0.97 4.21
N LEU A 16 7.41 0.35 4.18
CA LEU A 16 6.80 1.00 3.03
C LEU A 16 7.89 1.47 2.10
N VAL A 17 7.94 0.91 0.91
CA VAL A 17 8.91 1.29 -0.12
C VAL A 17 8.46 2.57 -0.80
N LEU A 18 7.23 2.57 -1.31
CA LEU A 18 6.59 3.72 -1.95
C LEU A 18 5.10 3.62 -1.72
N GLY A 19 4.44 4.76 -1.60
CA GLY A 19 2.99 4.77 -1.50
C GLY A 19 2.45 6.14 -1.81
N GLY A 20 1.24 6.20 -2.30
CA GLY A 20 0.59 7.45 -2.58
C GLY A 20 -0.75 7.27 -3.28
N PRO A 21 -1.55 8.32 -3.29
CA PRO A 21 -2.82 8.30 -4.00
C PRO A 21 -2.59 8.40 -5.51
N PHE A 22 -3.56 7.93 -6.27
CA PHE A 22 -3.58 8.21 -7.70
C PHE A 22 -3.92 9.67 -7.91
N ASP A 23 -3.30 10.27 -8.92
CA ASP A 23 -3.46 11.69 -9.23
C ASP A 23 -4.58 11.94 -10.25
N ASP A 24 -5.39 10.93 -10.47
CA ASP A 24 -6.53 10.98 -11.39
C ASP A 24 -7.72 11.67 -10.73
N GLU A 25 -8.55 12.27 -11.54
CA GLU A 25 -9.83 12.77 -11.06
C GLU A 25 -10.97 11.85 -11.49
N PRO A 26 -11.96 11.66 -10.63
CA PRO A 26 -12.08 12.19 -9.28
C PRO A 26 -11.13 11.48 -8.31
N ALA A 27 -10.75 12.19 -7.23
CA ALA A 27 -9.85 11.64 -6.22
C ALA A 27 -10.43 10.40 -5.52
N ALA A 28 -11.75 10.27 -5.52
CA ALA A 28 -12.44 9.09 -5.02
C ALA A 28 -13.40 8.61 -6.10
N PRO A 29 -13.08 7.52 -6.81
CA PRO A 29 -13.94 7.02 -7.88
C PRO A 29 -15.32 6.63 -7.36
N ARG A 30 -16.36 6.96 -8.11
CA ARG A 30 -17.74 6.65 -7.72
C ARG A 30 -18.05 5.16 -7.76
N ASP A 31 -17.30 4.42 -8.55
CA ASP A 31 -17.49 2.97 -8.72
C ASP A 31 -16.71 2.15 -7.70
N GLY A 32 -16.08 2.81 -6.73
CA GLY A 32 -15.27 2.10 -5.76
C GLY A 32 -13.94 1.61 -6.28
N GLY A 33 -13.48 2.16 -7.40
CA GLY A 33 -12.19 1.80 -7.97
C GLY A 33 -11.01 2.20 -7.10
N PRO A 34 -9.79 1.83 -7.49
CA PRO A 34 -8.62 2.08 -6.67
C PRO A 34 -8.34 3.59 -6.53
N VAL A 35 -7.91 3.99 -5.35
CA VAL A 35 -7.60 5.39 -5.03
C VAL A 35 -6.11 5.62 -4.84
N GLY A 36 -5.34 4.57 -4.71
CA GLY A 36 -3.89 4.69 -4.52
C GLY A 36 -3.22 3.35 -4.54
N ILE A 37 -1.90 3.37 -4.39
CA ILE A 37 -1.08 2.17 -4.36
C ILE A 37 -0.02 2.31 -3.29
N ALA A 38 0.33 1.19 -2.65
CA ALA A 38 1.45 1.13 -1.72
C ALA A 38 2.27 -0.13 -2.03
N ILE A 39 3.58 0.03 -2.03
CA ILE A 39 4.52 -1.08 -2.20
C ILE A 39 5.17 -1.31 -0.85
N ILE A 40 4.96 -2.47 -0.28
CA ILE A 40 5.48 -2.82 1.04
C ILE A 40 6.36 -4.05 0.94
N GLU A 41 7.29 -4.16 1.88
CA GLU A 41 8.12 -5.35 2.03
C GLU A 41 7.51 -6.28 3.06
N ALA A 42 7.42 -7.56 2.72
CA ALA A 42 6.97 -8.60 3.63
C ALA A 42 7.60 -9.93 3.21
N ASP A 43 7.76 -10.84 4.15
CA ASP A 43 8.38 -12.14 3.87
C ASP A 43 7.46 -13.04 3.05
N ALA A 44 6.17 -12.87 3.19
CA ALA A 44 5.18 -13.68 2.47
C ALA A 44 3.93 -12.84 2.19
N LEU A 45 3.17 -13.25 1.18
CA LEU A 45 1.92 -12.59 0.82
C LEU A 45 0.94 -12.56 2.00
N ALA A 46 0.86 -13.63 2.76
CA ALA A 46 -0.02 -13.68 3.93
C ALA A 46 0.34 -12.61 4.97
N ASP A 47 1.64 -12.36 5.17
CA ASP A 47 2.10 -11.33 6.10
C ASP A 47 1.71 -9.94 5.60
N ALA A 48 1.82 -9.70 4.30
CA ALA A 48 1.41 -8.44 3.70
C ALA A 48 -0.09 -8.21 3.87
N GLN A 49 -0.89 -9.25 3.73
CA GLN A 49 -2.35 -9.16 3.91
C GLN A 49 -2.70 -8.83 5.37
N VAL A 50 -2.04 -9.48 6.32
CA VAL A 50 -2.24 -9.17 7.75
C VAL A 50 -1.90 -7.72 8.04
N LEU A 51 -0.79 -7.25 7.47
CA LEU A 51 -0.36 -5.88 7.66
C LEU A 51 -1.37 -4.89 7.07
N ALA A 52 -1.86 -5.13 5.86
CA ALA A 52 -2.87 -4.29 5.21
C ALA A 52 -4.17 -4.24 6.03
N ASP A 53 -4.60 -5.38 6.54
CA ASP A 53 -5.83 -5.49 7.32
C ASP A 53 -5.72 -4.80 8.69
N SER A 54 -4.52 -4.47 9.13
CA SER A 54 -4.32 -3.76 10.40
C SER A 54 -4.51 -2.24 10.29
N ASP A 55 -4.68 -1.70 9.08
CA ASP A 55 -4.97 -0.29 8.88
C ASP A 55 -6.35 0.04 9.48
N GLU A 56 -6.41 1.07 10.30
CA GLU A 56 -7.66 1.50 10.93
C GLU A 56 -8.74 1.84 9.91
N SER A 57 -8.36 2.41 8.78
CA SER A 57 -9.31 2.74 7.71
C SER A 57 -9.89 1.49 7.06
N VAL A 58 -9.12 0.43 6.97
CA VAL A 58 -9.60 -0.86 6.47
C VAL A 58 -10.53 -1.51 7.48
N LYS A 59 -10.16 -1.52 8.76
CA LYS A 59 -10.99 -2.06 9.83
C LYS A 59 -12.33 -1.33 9.94
N ALA A 60 -12.32 -0.01 9.71
CA ALA A 60 -13.54 0.79 9.77
C ALA A 60 -14.40 0.68 8.52
N GLY A 61 -13.97 -0.04 7.50
CA GLY A 61 -14.71 -0.19 6.26
C GLY A 61 -14.63 1.02 5.33
N LEU A 62 -13.73 1.95 5.61
CA LEU A 62 -13.55 3.15 4.76
C LEU A 62 -12.72 2.84 3.53
N LEU A 63 -11.82 1.86 3.63
CA LEU A 63 -10.97 1.42 2.53
C LEU A 63 -11.04 -0.08 2.40
N THR A 64 -10.91 -0.55 1.18
CA THR A 64 -10.66 -1.96 0.90
C THR A 64 -9.28 -2.08 0.29
N VAL A 65 -8.61 -3.20 0.54
CA VAL A 65 -7.26 -3.43 0.06
C VAL A 65 -7.19 -4.75 -0.66
N SER A 66 -6.58 -4.73 -1.84
CA SER A 66 -6.25 -5.92 -2.59
C SER A 66 -4.73 -6.04 -2.60
N VAL A 67 -4.21 -7.18 -2.19
CA VAL A 67 -2.77 -7.39 -2.03
C VAL A 67 -2.29 -8.42 -3.03
N ARG A 68 -1.18 -8.11 -3.71
CA ARG A 68 -0.54 -9.00 -4.68
C ARG A 68 0.94 -9.09 -4.39
N ALA A 69 1.51 -10.26 -4.59
CA ALA A 69 2.95 -10.38 -4.64
C ALA A 69 3.46 -9.79 -5.96
N TRP A 70 4.49 -8.96 -5.86
CA TRP A 70 5.10 -8.33 -7.02
C TRP A 70 6.61 -8.46 -6.92
N ARG A 71 7.21 -8.83 -8.01
CA ARG A 71 8.67 -8.98 -8.11
C ARG A 71 9.18 -8.05 -9.20
N PRO A 72 9.66 -6.86 -8.84
CA PRO A 72 10.22 -5.95 -9.84
C PRO A 72 11.46 -6.57 -10.49
N ARG A 73 11.57 -6.43 -11.80
CA ARG A 73 12.62 -7.08 -12.59
C ARG A 73 13.61 -6.09 -13.17
N MET A 74 13.20 -4.88 -13.42
CA MET A 74 14.06 -3.88 -14.03
C MET A 74 13.62 -2.48 -13.60
N GLY A 75 14.55 -1.57 -13.61
CA GLY A 75 14.32 -0.18 -13.27
C GLY A 75 15.55 0.39 -12.58
N SER A 76 15.68 1.71 -12.64
CA SER A 76 16.85 2.39 -12.06
C SER A 76 16.90 2.30 -10.54
N ALA A 77 15.79 1.97 -9.90
CA ALA A 77 15.73 1.80 -8.44
C ALA A 77 16.24 0.44 -7.99
N LEU A 78 16.48 -0.50 -8.91
CA LEU A 78 16.97 -1.83 -8.58
C LEU A 78 18.48 -1.85 -8.58
N PRO A 79 19.12 -2.65 -7.71
CA PRO A 79 20.56 -2.78 -7.74
C PRO A 79 21.00 -3.42 -9.04
N ALA A 80 22.18 -3.01 -9.50
CA ALA A 80 22.81 -3.64 -10.66
C ALA A 80 23.21 -5.07 -10.31
N GLU A 81 23.05 -5.97 -11.25
CA GLU A 81 23.49 -7.35 -11.09
C GLU A 81 24.96 -7.51 -11.41
#